data_eb4115f4671490faca90308abb09ffc2
#
_entry.id   eb4115f4671490faca90308abb09ffc2
#
_cell.length_a   1.000
_cell.length_b   1.000
_cell.length_c   1.000
_cell.angle_alpha   90.00
_cell.angle_beta   90.00
_cell.angle_gamma   90.00
#
_symmetry.space_group_name_H-M   'P 1'
#
loop_
_entity.id
_entity.type
_entity.pdbx_description
1 polymer ?
#
loop_
_entity_poly.entity_id
_entity_poly.type
_entity_poly.pdbx_seq_one_letter_code
_entity_poly.pdbx_strand_id
1 'polypeptide(L)'
;VMVGAANDLGLKVHVDGARIFNSAVAQNIPATELTRGVDSLTFCLSKGLACPVGSVLVGSREFIDEADRWRKMLGAGMRQVGIIAAAGIVALDSMIDRLAEDHANATKLAQGLAEYPDVTIDLESVQTNIVRFDVPSGMGHPFAAAMYEEGVYMNSGDSALRFVPHYGIDSEDIDFTLLAVKKAMAAATS
;
A
#
# COMPACT_ATOMS: atom_id res chain seq x y z
N VAL A 1 -1.36 -10.15 20.70
CA VAL A 1 -0.14 -10.45 21.47
C VAL A 1 0.62 -9.15 21.79
N MET A 2 1.07 -8.34 20.80
CA MET A 2 1.86 -7.12 21.05
C MET A 2 1.15 -6.07 21.90
N VAL A 3 -0.13 -5.77 21.63
CA VAL A 3 -0.93 -4.80 22.42
C VAL A 3 -1.03 -5.24 23.89
N GLY A 4 -1.28 -6.53 24.16
CA GLY A 4 -1.32 -7.05 25.53
C GLY A 4 0.01 -6.85 26.25
N ALA A 5 1.12 -7.22 25.63
CA ALA A 5 2.46 -7.05 26.21
C ALA A 5 2.80 -5.56 26.48
N ALA A 6 2.40 -4.66 25.58
CA ALA A 6 2.58 -3.22 25.79
C ALA A 6 1.76 -2.71 26.98
N ASN A 7 0.50 -3.14 27.09
CA ASN A 7 -0.38 -2.76 28.19
C ASN A 7 0.16 -3.27 29.55
N ASP A 8 0.68 -4.50 29.58
CA ASP A 8 1.29 -5.08 30.79
C ASP A 8 2.51 -4.28 31.27
N LEU A 9 3.18 -3.60 30.34
CA LEU A 9 4.32 -2.71 30.60
C LEU A 9 3.93 -1.24 30.79
N GLY A 10 2.64 -0.91 30.76
CA GLY A 10 2.14 0.46 30.87
C GLY A 10 2.50 1.34 29.64
N LEU A 11 2.81 0.75 28.51
CA LEU A 11 3.18 1.46 27.28
C LEU A 11 1.95 1.80 26.44
N LYS A 12 2.00 2.94 25.75
CA LYS A 12 1.02 3.32 24.76
C LYS A 12 1.35 2.69 23.41
N VAL A 13 0.31 2.29 22.67
CA VAL A 13 0.44 1.67 21.36
C VAL A 13 -0.08 2.61 20.27
N HIS A 14 0.81 3.04 19.39
CA HIS A 14 0.45 3.72 18.15
C HIS A 14 0.65 2.79 16.96
N VAL A 15 -0.32 2.74 16.05
CA VAL A 15 -0.22 1.97 14.80
C VAL A 15 -0.06 2.91 13.61
N ASP A 16 1.04 2.80 12.87
CA ASP A 16 1.09 3.27 11.49
C ASP A 16 0.31 2.29 10.61
N GLY A 17 -0.98 2.57 10.49
CA GLY A 17 -1.93 1.78 9.73
C GLY A 17 -2.13 2.31 8.30
N ALA A 18 -1.08 2.79 7.65
CA ALA A 18 -1.16 3.41 6.32
C ALA A 18 -1.99 2.61 5.30
N ARG A 19 -2.06 1.29 5.46
CA ARG A 19 -2.88 0.35 4.67
C ARG A 19 -3.75 -0.57 5.52
N ILE A 20 -4.27 -0.09 6.63
CA ILE A 20 -5.07 -0.89 7.56
C ILE A 20 -6.30 -1.52 6.88
N PHE A 21 -6.93 -0.82 5.93
CA PHE A 21 -8.08 -1.33 5.20
C PHE A 21 -7.71 -2.45 4.22
N ASN A 22 -6.51 -2.42 3.60
CA ASN A 22 -6.02 -3.56 2.84
C ASN A 22 -5.90 -4.80 3.74
N SER A 23 -5.35 -4.64 4.95
CA SER A 23 -5.24 -5.73 5.92
C SER A 23 -6.61 -6.25 6.37
N ALA A 24 -7.56 -5.34 6.61
CA ALA A 24 -8.93 -5.68 6.99
C ALA A 24 -9.64 -6.52 5.91
N VAL A 25 -9.57 -6.06 4.66
CA VAL A 25 -10.16 -6.75 3.50
C VAL A 25 -9.48 -8.11 3.27
N ALA A 26 -8.15 -8.18 3.31
CA ALA A 26 -7.42 -9.44 3.11
C ALA A 26 -7.75 -10.50 4.17
N GLN A 27 -8.02 -10.07 5.41
CA GLN A 27 -8.37 -10.97 6.52
C GLN A 27 -9.88 -11.16 6.68
N ASN A 28 -10.70 -10.44 5.89
CA ASN A 28 -12.16 -10.42 6.00
C ASN A 28 -12.65 -10.12 7.42
N ILE A 29 -12.04 -9.12 8.06
CA ILE A 29 -12.43 -8.64 9.40
C ILE A 29 -12.52 -7.11 9.42
N PRO A 30 -13.38 -6.50 10.24
CA PRO A 30 -13.45 -5.06 10.39
C PRO A 30 -12.12 -4.46 10.86
N ALA A 31 -11.75 -3.28 10.37
CA ALA A 31 -10.54 -2.58 10.81
C ALA A 31 -10.52 -2.31 12.32
N THR A 32 -11.71 -2.17 12.95
CA THR A 32 -11.88 -2.04 14.39
C THR A 32 -11.41 -3.27 15.19
N GLU A 33 -11.48 -4.45 14.60
CA GLU A 33 -10.94 -5.67 15.21
C GLU A 33 -9.41 -5.69 15.19
N LEU A 34 -8.81 -5.26 14.07
CA LEU A 34 -7.35 -5.16 13.93
C LEU A 34 -6.74 -4.15 14.90
N THR A 35 -7.50 -3.13 15.26
CA THR A 35 -7.03 -2.01 16.11
C THR A 35 -7.54 -2.10 17.55
N ARG A 36 -8.09 -3.25 17.95
CA ARG A 36 -8.62 -3.44 19.31
C ARG A 36 -7.50 -3.26 20.36
N GLY A 37 -7.72 -2.31 21.28
CA GLY A 37 -6.79 -2.01 22.37
C GLY A 37 -5.61 -1.12 21.97
N VAL A 38 -5.59 -0.58 20.76
CA VAL A 38 -4.62 0.42 20.30
C VAL A 38 -5.03 1.80 20.83
N ASP A 39 -4.07 2.59 21.32
CA ASP A 39 -4.33 3.94 21.84
C ASP A 39 -4.52 4.97 20.72
N SER A 40 -3.79 4.84 19.64
CA SER A 40 -3.89 5.73 18.48
C SER A 40 -3.46 5.05 17.19
N LEU A 41 -3.96 5.56 16.07
CA LEU A 41 -3.76 5.00 14.75
C LEU A 41 -3.66 6.12 13.70
N THR A 42 -2.78 5.99 12.73
CA THR A 42 -2.87 6.72 11.47
C THR A 42 -3.23 5.80 10.32
N PHE A 43 -4.00 6.30 9.35
CA PHE A 43 -4.18 5.63 8.07
C PHE A 43 -4.16 6.62 6.91
N CYS A 44 -3.71 6.15 5.74
CA CYS A 44 -3.62 7.00 4.56
C CYS A 44 -4.91 6.94 3.74
N LEU A 45 -5.36 8.11 3.32
CA LEU A 45 -6.42 8.27 2.32
C LEU A 45 -5.84 8.20 0.89
N SER A 46 -4.61 8.67 0.71
CA SER A 46 -3.92 8.84 -0.59
C SER A 46 -3.18 7.59 -1.10
N LYS A 47 -3.55 6.40 -0.63
CA LYS A 47 -3.01 5.11 -1.09
C LYS A 47 -4.13 4.28 -1.73
N GLY A 48 -4.38 3.07 -1.30
CA GLY A 48 -5.43 2.20 -1.84
C GLY A 48 -6.84 2.80 -1.83
N LEU A 49 -7.12 3.77 -0.96
CA LEU A 49 -8.38 4.50 -0.93
C LEU A 49 -8.50 5.60 -2.02
N ALA A 50 -7.46 5.82 -2.81
CA ALA A 50 -7.44 6.67 -4.00
C ALA A 50 -7.82 8.15 -3.80
N CYS A 51 -7.77 8.68 -2.58
CA CYS A 51 -7.93 10.12 -2.38
C CYS A 51 -6.71 10.90 -2.92
N PRO A 52 -6.91 12.15 -3.38
CA PRO A 52 -5.83 12.95 -3.95
C PRO A 52 -4.72 13.25 -2.93
N VAL A 53 -5.05 13.32 -1.64
CA VAL A 53 -4.12 13.65 -0.56
C VAL A 53 -4.72 13.28 0.80
N GLY A 54 -3.85 13.04 1.79
CA GLY A 54 -4.24 13.05 3.19
C GLY A 54 -4.02 11.74 3.93
N SER A 55 -3.99 11.91 5.25
CA SER A 55 -4.01 10.85 6.25
C SER A 55 -4.93 11.27 7.38
N VAL A 56 -5.48 10.29 8.07
CA VAL A 56 -6.32 10.50 9.24
C VAL A 56 -5.60 9.98 10.47
N LEU A 57 -5.60 10.78 11.54
CA LEU A 57 -5.16 10.37 12.86
C LEU A 57 -6.38 10.07 13.71
N VAL A 58 -6.41 8.92 14.36
CA VAL A 58 -7.49 8.44 15.21
C VAL A 58 -6.95 8.15 16.61
N GLY A 59 -7.72 8.47 17.63
CA GLY A 59 -7.37 8.23 19.03
C GLY A 59 -8.45 8.75 19.96
N SER A 60 -8.16 8.83 21.26
CA SER A 60 -9.06 9.45 22.24
C SER A 60 -9.27 10.95 21.92
N ARG A 61 -10.36 11.52 22.44
CA ARG A 61 -10.64 12.95 22.29
C ARG A 61 -9.45 13.79 22.79
N GLU A 62 -8.95 13.48 23.96
CA GLU A 62 -7.84 14.19 24.59
C GLU A 62 -6.58 14.14 23.71
N PHE A 63 -6.23 12.97 23.20
CA PHE A 63 -5.11 12.79 22.29
C PHE A 63 -5.29 13.61 21.00
N ILE A 64 -6.48 13.62 20.40
CA ILE A 64 -6.75 14.35 19.15
C ILE A 64 -6.75 15.86 19.38
N ASP A 65 -7.26 16.37 20.50
CA ASP A 65 -7.24 17.79 20.84
C ASP A 65 -5.78 18.29 21.01
N GLU A 66 -4.90 17.51 21.59
CA GLU A 66 -3.47 17.80 21.69
C GLU A 66 -2.79 17.71 20.31
N ALA A 67 -3.08 16.68 19.53
CA ALA A 67 -2.54 16.50 18.18
C ALA A 67 -2.93 17.64 17.24
N ASP A 68 -4.17 18.19 17.34
CA ASP A 68 -4.59 19.35 16.55
C ASP A 68 -3.76 20.60 16.87
N ARG A 69 -3.42 20.80 18.15
CA ARG A 69 -2.53 21.87 18.56
C ARG A 69 -1.13 21.72 17.95
N TRP A 70 -0.56 20.51 18.01
CA TRP A 70 0.73 20.22 17.40
C TRP A 70 0.71 20.40 15.89
N ARG A 71 -0.35 19.94 15.22
CA ARG A 71 -0.55 20.12 13.78
C ARG A 71 -0.47 21.60 13.40
N LYS A 72 -1.14 22.49 14.16
CA LYS A 72 -1.10 23.93 13.92
C LYS A 72 0.27 24.52 14.15
N MET A 73 0.97 24.11 15.22
CA MET A 73 2.32 24.58 15.53
C MET A 73 3.34 24.20 14.46
N LEU A 74 3.16 23.04 13.83
CA LEU A 74 4.01 22.57 12.73
C LEU A 74 3.64 23.16 11.35
N GLY A 75 2.69 24.11 11.31
CA GLY A 75 2.29 24.77 10.07
C GLY A 75 1.31 24.02 9.20
N ALA A 76 0.76 22.89 9.66
CA ALA A 76 -0.15 22.03 8.89
C ALA A 76 -1.65 22.35 9.10
N GLY A 77 -1.99 23.54 9.56
CA GLY A 77 -3.35 24.01 9.78
C GLY A 77 -4.01 24.55 8.50
N MET A 78 -4.43 23.65 7.60
CA MET A 78 -5.13 24.04 6.36
C MET A 78 -6.55 24.56 6.66
N ARG A 79 -6.89 25.70 6.05
CA ARG A 79 -8.27 26.21 6.01
C ARG A 79 -9.01 25.57 4.82
N GLN A 80 -10.35 25.56 4.86
CA GLN A 80 -11.21 25.01 3.81
C GLN A 80 -10.84 23.56 3.42
N VAL A 81 -10.35 22.77 4.38
CA VAL A 81 -9.95 21.38 4.18
C VAL A 81 -11.13 20.46 3.80
N GLY A 82 -12.37 20.95 3.93
CA GLY A 82 -13.58 20.20 3.59
C GLY A 82 -13.60 19.66 2.16
N ILE A 83 -12.97 20.34 1.20
CA ILE A 83 -12.85 19.87 -0.19
C ILE A 83 -12.06 18.53 -0.22
N ILE A 84 -10.96 18.46 0.52
CA ILE A 84 -10.12 17.25 0.62
C ILE A 84 -10.81 16.18 1.48
N ALA A 85 -11.44 16.60 2.58
CA ALA A 85 -12.14 15.71 3.49
C ALA A 85 -13.36 15.04 2.84
N ALA A 86 -14.03 15.71 1.90
CA ALA A 86 -15.13 15.13 1.14
C ALA A 86 -14.68 13.90 0.33
N ALA A 87 -13.50 13.94 -0.30
CA ALA A 87 -12.92 12.78 -0.96
C ALA A 87 -12.69 11.63 0.03
N GLY A 88 -12.24 11.94 1.25
CA GLY A 88 -12.06 10.96 2.33
C GLY A 88 -13.36 10.28 2.76
N ILE A 89 -14.48 11.04 2.83
CA ILE A 89 -15.80 10.48 3.12
C ILE A 89 -16.22 9.49 2.04
N VAL A 90 -16.15 9.88 0.77
CA VAL A 90 -16.45 9.00 -0.37
C VAL A 90 -15.58 7.74 -0.34
N ALA A 91 -14.29 7.89 -0.04
CA ALA A 91 -13.37 6.78 0.03
C ALA A 91 -13.73 5.77 1.13
N LEU A 92 -14.10 6.25 2.32
CA LEU A 92 -14.51 5.39 3.43
C LEU A 92 -15.85 4.69 3.16
N ASP A 93 -16.74 5.33 2.40
CA ASP A 93 -18.06 4.78 2.09
C ASP A 93 -18.03 3.77 0.92
N SER A 94 -17.10 3.92 -0.04
CA SER A 94 -17.19 3.18 -1.32
C SER A 94 -15.88 2.56 -1.82
N MET A 95 -14.70 2.87 -1.24
CA MET A 95 -13.43 2.42 -1.78
C MET A 95 -12.78 1.27 -0.97
N ILE A 96 -13.33 0.91 0.19
CA ILE A 96 -12.73 -0.12 1.04
C ILE A 96 -12.89 -1.49 0.41
N ASP A 97 -14.12 -1.90 0.09
CA ASP A 97 -14.41 -3.26 -0.39
C ASP A 97 -13.74 -3.55 -1.74
N ARG A 98 -13.59 -2.53 -2.60
CA ARG A 98 -12.90 -2.68 -3.88
C ARG A 98 -11.40 -2.98 -3.75
N LEU A 99 -10.78 -2.81 -2.58
CA LEU A 99 -9.38 -3.20 -2.37
C LEU A 99 -9.14 -4.69 -2.66
N ALA A 100 -10.18 -5.52 -2.62
CA ALA A 100 -10.10 -6.91 -3.05
C ALA A 100 -9.67 -7.06 -4.51
N GLU A 101 -10.03 -6.12 -5.39
CA GLU A 101 -9.61 -6.10 -6.80
C GLU A 101 -8.10 -5.87 -6.91
N ASP A 102 -7.56 -4.90 -6.13
CA ASP A 102 -6.12 -4.64 -6.09
C ASP A 102 -5.34 -5.87 -5.60
N HIS A 103 -5.89 -6.61 -4.62
CA HIS A 103 -5.29 -7.85 -4.11
C HIS A 103 -5.30 -8.97 -5.15
N ALA A 104 -6.41 -9.15 -5.88
CA ALA A 104 -6.51 -10.13 -6.96
C ALA A 104 -5.51 -9.81 -8.09
N ASN A 105 -5.40 -8.54 -8.47
CA ASN A 105 -4.45 -8.06 -9.47
C ASN A 105 -2.99 -8.27 -9.02
N ALA A 106 -2.69 -8.03 -7.76
CA ALA A 106 -1.37 -8.30 -7.18
C ALA A 106 -1.03 -9.78 -7.21
N THR A 107 -1.98 -10.64 -6.86
CA THR A 107 -1.80 -12.11 -6.90
C THR A 107 -1.55 -12.59 -8.33
N LYS A 108 -2.34 -12.13 -9.31
CA LYS A 108 -2.17 -12.45 -10.73
C LYS A 108 -0.78 -12.03 -11.23
N LEU A 109 -0.37 -10.80 -10.90
CA LEU A 109 0.95 -10.28 -11.28
C LEU A 109 2.08 -11.10 -10.66
N ALA A 110 1.98 -11.43 -9.38
CA ALA A 110 2.98 -12.23 -8.67
C ALA A 110 3.13 -13.63 -9.27
N GLN A 111 2.02 -14.29 -9.61
CA GLN A 111 2.02 -15.59 -10.26
C GLN A 111 2.72 -15.53 -11.63
N GLY A 112 2.43 -14.51 -12.44
CA GLY A 112 3.10 -14.34 -13.73
C GLY A 112 4.58 -14.02 -13.60
N LEU A 113 5.00 -13.25 -12.58
CA LEU A 113 6.41 -13.00 -12.28
C LEU A 113 7.15 -14.28 -11.86
N ALA A 114 6.51 -15.16 -11.12
CA ALA A 114 7.11 -16.43 -10.66
C ALA A 114 7.42 -17.42 -11.79
N GLU A 115 6.90 -17.20 -12.99
CA GLU A 115 7.21 -18.03 -14.17
C GLU A 115 8.65 -17.80 -14.72
N TYR A 116 9.29 -16.69 -14.33
CA TYR A 116 10.62 -16.34 -14.78
C TYR A 116 11.69 -16.92 -13.83
N PRO A 117 12.66 -17.72 -14.33
CA PRO A 117 13.67 -18.38 -13.49
C PRO A 117 14.62 -17.39 -12.79
N ASP A 118 14.82 -16.20 -13.36
CA ASP A 118 15.66 -15.14 -12.78
C ASP A 118 14.90 -14.23 -11.82
N VAL A 119 13.62 -14.50 -11.55
CA VAL A 119 12.80 -13.77 -10.58
C VAL A 119 12.69 -14.60 -9.31
N THR A 120 13.05 -14.00 -8.19
CA THR A 120 12.83 -14.57 -6.86
C THR A 120 11.65 -13.87 -6.20
N ILE A 121 10.59 -14.61 -5.93
CA ILE A 121 9.38 -14.08 -5.29
C ILE A 121 8.80 -15.10 -4.31
N ASP A 122 8.42 -14.63 -3.13
CA ASP A 122 7.64 -15.41 -2.17
C ASP A 122 6.15 -15.11 -2.37
N LEU A 123 5.44 -16.01 -3.02
CA LEU A 123 4.01 -15.87 -3.32
C LEU A 123 3.15 -15.80 -2.05
N GLU A 124 3.55 -16.46 -0.96
CA GLU A 124 2.81 -16.43 0.30
C GLU A 124 2.89 -15.04 0.98
N SER A 125 3.92 -14.27 0.68
CA SER A 125 4.06 -12.90 1.19
C SER A 125 3.14 -11.89 0.49
N VAL A 126 2.58 -12.23 -0.68
CA VAL A 126 1.70 -11.36 -1.46
C VAL A 126 0.26 -11.49 -0.96
N GLN A 127 -0.03 -10.86 0.16
CA GLN A 127 -1.33 -10.95 0.85
C GLN A 127 -2.26 -9.76 0.57
N THR A 128 -1.73 -8.69 0.01
CA THR A 128 -2.45 -7.46 -0.33
C THR A 128 -2.02 -6.96 -1.71
N ASN A 129 -1.99 -5.65 -1.92
CA ASN A 129 -1.63 -5.03 -3.19
C ASN A 129 -0.14 -4.74 -3.36
N ILE A 130 0.76 -5.32 -2.57
CA ILE A 130 2.20 -5.11 -2.69
C ILE A 130 2.86 -6.39 -3.17
N VAL A 131 3.47 -6.34 -4.35
CA VAL A 131 4.24 -7.42 -4.95
C VAL A 131 5.71 -7.05 -4.88
N ARG A 132 6.47 -7.72 -4.01
CA ARG A 132 7.92 -7.57 -3.89
C ARG A 132 8.59 -8.79 -4.52
N PHE A 133 9.62 -8.54 -5.30
CA PHE A 133 10.40 -9.57 -5.95
C PHE A 133 11.83 -9.11 -6.15
N ASP A 134 12.72 -10.04 -6.34
CA ASP A 134 14.12 -9.77 -6.64
C ASP A 134 14.49 -10.33 -8.02
N VAL A 135 15.42 -9.62 -8.68
CA VAL A 135 16.11 -10.04 -9.89
C VAL A 135 17.61 -10.13 -9.60
N PRO A 136 18.46 -10.73 -10.46
CA PRO A 136 19.90 -10.73 -10.28
C PRO A 136 20.47 -9.32 -10.02
N SER A 137 21.50 -9.23 -9.17
CA SER A 137 22.16 -7.95 -8.86
C SER A 137 22.63 -7.22 -10.11
N GLY A 138 22.41 -5.91 -10.15
CA GLY A 138 22.68 -5.06 -11.31
C GLY A 138 21.60 -5.07 -12.38
N MET A 139 20.62 -5.99 -12.30
CA MET A 139 19.55 -6.11 -13.30
C MET A 139 18.35 -5.21 -13.03
N GLY A 140 18.15 -4.78 -11.77
CA GLY A 140 16.93 -4.09 -11.37
C GLY A 140 16.73 -2.73 -12.05
N HIS A 141 17.78 -1.90 -12.19
CA HIS A 141 17.66 -0.62 -12.89
C HIS A 141 17.45 -0.78 -14.41
N PRO A 142 18.20 -1.63 -15.13
CA PRO A 142 17.91 -1.94 -16.55
C PRO A 142 16.51 -2.46 -16.77
N PHE A 143 16.05 -3.38 -15.93
CA PHE A 143 14.69 -3.91 -15.98
C PHE A 143 13.63 -2.80 -15.82
N ALA A 144 13.75 -1.97 -14.79
CA ALA A 144 12.81 -0.87 -14.57
C ALA A 144 12.82 0.16 -15.70
N ALA A 145 13.98 0.42 -16.31
CA ALA A 145 14.08 1.29 -17.47
C ALA A 145 13.36 0.69 -18.70
N ALA A 146 13.51 -0.61 -18.95
CA ALA A 146 12.81 -1.29 -20.03
C ALA A 146 11.28 -1.32 -19.79
N MET A 147 10.84 -1.50 -18.54
CA MET A 147 9.42 -1.40 -18.18
C MET A 147 8.87 0.01 -18.43
N TYR A 148 9.65 1.05 -18.11
CA TYR A 148 9.27 2.44 -18.37
C TYR A 148 9.04 2.71 -19.87
N GLU A 149 9.89 2.18 -20.76
CA GLU A 149 9.73 2.30 -22.22
C GLU A 149 8.45 1.62 -22.72
N GLU A 150 7.99 0.57 -22.03
CA GLU A 150 6.70 -0.07 -22.31
C GLU A 150 5.52 0.64 -21.64
N GLY A 151 5.73 1.78 -20.96
CA GLY A 151 4.68 2.55 -20.28
C GLY A 151 4.30 2.03 -18.89
N VAL A 152 5.09 1.13 -18.31
CA VAL A 152 4.84 0.57 -16.98
C VAL A 152 5.78 1.19 -15.94
N TYR A 153 5.22 1.88 -14.96
CA TYR A 153 5.97 2.59 -13.93
C TYR A 153 6.08 1.76 -12.67
N MET A 154 7.28 1.63 -12.13
CA MET A 154 7.56 0.87 -10.93
C MET A 154 8.71 1.46 -10.12
N ASN A 155 8.83 1.09 -8.85
CA ASN A 155 10.02 1.38 -8.08
C ASN A 155 11.19 0.52 -8.57
N SER A 156 12.35 1.12 -8.69
CA SER A 156 13.59 0.42 -9.05
C SER A 156 14.58 0.38 -7.90
N GLY A 157 15.42 -0.66 -7.89
CA GLY A 157 16.56 -0.85 -7.03
C GLY A 157 17.62 -1.66 -7.79
N ASP A 158 18.71 -2.02 -7.15
CA ASP A 158 19.76 -2.85 -7.78
C ASP A 158 19.22 -4.25 -8.15
N SER A 159 18.54 -4.88 -7.19
CA SER A 159 17.89 -6.18 -7.35
C SER A 159 16.46 -6.20 -6.82
N ALA A 160 16.19 -5.50 -5.70
CA ALA A 160 14.90 -5.49 -5.04
C ALA A 160 13.91 -4.54 -5.73
N LEU A 161 12.82 -5.08 -6.19
CA LEU A 161 11.80 -4.41 -6.99
C LEU A 161 10.42 -4.53 -6.35
N ARG A 162 9.50 -3.62 -6.74
CA ARG A 162 8.15 -3.62 -6.20
C ARG A 162 7.14 -3.07 -7.18
N PHE A 163 6.07 -3.84 -7.40
CA PHE A 163 4.83 -3.36 -7.99
C PHE A 163 3.76 -3.11 -6.91
N VAL A 164 2.86 -2.19 -7.18
CA VAL A 164 1.74 -1.87 -6.27
C VAL A 164 0.51 -1.57 -7.12
N PRO A 165 -0.27 -2.58 -7.55
CA PRO A 165 -1.56 -2.36 -8.17
C PRO A 165 -2.48 -1.51 -7.29
N HIS A 166 -3.27 -0.66 -7.92
CA HIS A 166 -4.14 0.31 -7.24
C HIS A 166 -5.36 0.64 -8.11
N TYR A 167 -6.26 1.45 -7.58
CA TYR A 167 -7.44 1.94 -8.32
C TYR A 167 -7.07 2.45 -9.70
N GLY A 168 -7.81 1.99 -10.72
CA GLY A 168 -7.58 2.32 -12.12
C GLY A 168 -6.63 1.35 -12.85
N ILE A 169 -6.15 0.31 -12.16
CA ILE A 169 -5.44 -0.82 -12.79
C ILE A 169 -6.34 -2.04 -12.73
N ASP A 170 -6.71 -2.57 -13.86
CA ASP A 170 -7.57 -3.74 -13.98
C ASP A 170 -6.79 -5.01 -14.38
N SER A 171 -7.51 -6.11 -14.61
CA SER A 171 -6.91 -7.39 -14.97
C SER A 171 -6.26 -7.38 -16.35
N GLU A 172 -6.72 -6.55 -17.30
CA GLU A 172 -6.14 -6.41 -18.64
C GLU A 172 -4.83 -5.62 -18.55
N ASP A 173 -4.75 -4.62 -17.69
CA ASP A 173 -3.51 -3.90 -17.40
C ASP A 173 -2.44 -4.81 -16.79
N ILE A 174 -2.85 -5.80 -15.97
CA ILE A 174 -1.92 -6.81 -15.45
C ILE A 174 -1.42 -7.72 -16.57
N ASP A 175 -2.27 -8.15 -17.50
CA ASP A 175 -1.85 -8.93 -18.66
C ASP A 175 -0.86 -8.14 -19.53
N PHE A 176 -1.15 -6.86 -19.77
CA PHE A 176 -0.24 -5.95 -20.44
C PHE A 176 1.10 -5.83 -19.71
N THR A 177 1.05 -5.65 -18.38
CA THR A 177 2.26 -5.56 -17.54
C THR A 177 3.11 -6.82 -17.65
N LEU A 178 2.51 -8.01 -17.66
CA LEU A 178 3.24 -9.28 -17.81
C LEU A 178 3.87 -9.42 -19.19
N LEU A 179 3.23 -8.90 -20.24
CA LEU A 179 3.85 -8.81 -21.59
C LEU A 179 5.05 -7.86 -21.59
N ALA A 180 4.96 -6.73 -20.92
CA ALA A 180 6.07 -5.79 -20.76
C ALA A 180 7.23 -6.42 -19.95
N VAL A 181 6.94 -7.17 -18.89
CA VAL A 181 7.93 -7.96 -18.12
C VAL A 181 8.69 -8.90 -19.03
N LYS A 182 8.01 -9.63 -19.91
CA LYS A 182 8.65 -10.54 -20.85
C LYS A 182 9.68 -9.84 -21.74
N LYS A 183 9.35 -8.66 -22.25
CA LYS A 183 10.27 -7.85 -23.08
C LYS A 183 11.43 -7.30 -22.25
N ALA A 184 11.14 -6.80 -21.04
CA ALA A 184 12.14 -6.23 -20.15
C ALA A 184 13.17 -7.28 -19.68
N MET A 185 12.72 -8.50 -19.37
CA MET A 185 13.62 -9.61 -19.02
C MET A 185 14.54 -9.96 -20.19
N ALA A 186 14.03 -10.03 -21.42
CA ALA A 186 14.84 -10.32 -22.60
C ALA A 186 15.88 -9.20 -22.88
N ALA A 187 15.53 -7.94 -22.66
CA ALA A 187 16.43 -6.80 -22.85
C ALA A 187 17.51 -6.71 -21.77
N ALA A 188 17.19 -7.04 -20.52
CA ALA A 188 18.12 -6.96 -19.40
C ALA A 188 19.17 -8.10 -19.37
N THR A 189 18.95 -9.18 -20.14
CA THR A 189 19.87 -10.32 -20.31
C THR A 189 20.76 -10.20 -21.53
N SER A 190 20.60 -9.17 -22.36
CA SER A 190 21.38 -8.91 -23.58
C SER A 190 22.51 -7.92 -23.32
#